data_3a4d1ee25ac284c27cb49c99d093109d
#
_entry.id   3a4d1ee25ac284c27cb49c99d093109d
#
_cell.length_a   1.000
_cell.length_b   1.000
_cell.length_c   1.000
_cell.angle_alpha   90.00
_cell.angle_beta   90.00
_cell.angle_gamma   90.00
#
_symmetry.space_group_name_H-M   'P 1'
#
loop_
_entity.id
_entity.type
_entity.pdbx_description
1 polymer ?
#
loop_
_entity_poly.entity_id
_entity_poly.type
_entity_poly.pdbx_seq_one_letter_code
_entity_poly.pdbx_strand_id
1 'polypeptide(L)'
;PPGIEGSGKSLAELLNRLVGPNRGIEIISSVNDIPKGSRLAVSTNLLAALISACMRATGQTQSLTGELTENERRLVLARAILGEWIGGSGGGWQDSGGVWPGIKLIEGELAGDTDPEQGISRGRLMPKHKVFNQEEIPNSARQALTDSLILVHGCMAQNVGPILEMVTEKYLLRSSEEWRARQEALDLLD
;
A
#
# COMPACT_ATOMS: atom_id res chain seq x y z
N PRO A 1 -0.58 -6.14 -16.79
CA PRO A 1 -1.48 -5.41 -17.70
C PRO A 1 -2.45 -6.36 -18.35
N PRO A 2 -3.69 -5.95 -18.60
CA PRO A 2 -4.65 -6.78 -19.32
C PRO A 2 -4.04 -7.30 -20.63
N GLY A 3 -4.16 -8.61 -20.87
CA GLY A 3 -3.61 -9.27 -22.04
C GLY A 3 -2.14 -9.73 -21.93
N ILE A 4 -1.47 -9.48 -20.82
CA ILE A 4 -0.13 -10.04 -20.53
C ILE A 4 -0.24 -11.24 -19.59
N GLU A 5 -1.25 -11.24 -18.73
CA GLU A 5 -1.53 -12.32 -17.80
C GLU A 5 -1.80 -13.63 -18.53
N GLY A 6 -1.10 -14.68 -18.11
CA GLY A 6 -1.23 -16.00 -18.73
C GLY A 6 -0.68 -16.12 -20.15
N SER A 7 0.04 -15.13 -20.65
CA SER A 7 0.58 -15.17 -22.03
C SER A 7 1.68 -16.24 -22.23
N GLY A 8 2.24 -16.79 -21.18
CA GLY A 8 3.37 -17.72 -21.23
C GLY A 8 4.66 -17.11 -21.79
N LYS A 9 4.69 -15.80 -22.02
CA LYS A 9 5.83 -15.09 -22.59
C LYS A 9 6.90 -14.80 -21.54
N SER A 10 8.16 -14.83 -21.96
CA SER A 10 9.26 -14.43 -21.11
C SER A 10 9.21 -12.93 -20.78
N LEU A 11 9.82 -12.53 -19.66
CA LEU A 11 9.93 -11.10 -19.30
C LEU A 11 10.61 -10.30 -20.43
N ALA A 12 11.60 -10.87 -21.10
CA ALA A 12 12.30 -10.23 -22.21
C ALA A 12 11.34 -9.93 -23.39
N GLU A 13 10.48 -10.88 -23.74
CA GLU A 13 9.46 -10.67 -24.79
C GLU A 13 8.45 -9.60 -24.41
N LEU A 14 8.03 -9.56 -23.14
CA LEU A 14 7.11 -8.55 -22.61
C LEU A 14 7.75 -7.17 -22.64
N LEU A 15 9.00 -7.05 -22.20
CA LEU A 15 9.78 -5.80 -22.26
C LEU A 15 9.97 -5.32 -23.68
N ASN A 16 10.35 -6.21 -24.61
CA ASN A 16 10.49 -5.86 -26.04
C ASN A 16 9.20 -5.29 -26.63
N ARG A 17 8.04 -5.76 -26.21
CA ARG A 17 6.74 -5.21 -26.63
C ARG A 17 6.46 -3.83 -26.05
N LEU A 18 6.88 -3.56 -24.81
CA LEU A 18 6.61 -2.32 -24.10
C LEU A 18 7.58 -1.20 -24.49
N VAL A 19 8.86 -1.50 -24.61
CA VAL A 19 9.91 -0.49 -24.78
C VAL A 19 10.70 -0.61 -26.09
N GLY A 20 10.41 -1.63 -26.86
CA GLY A 20 11.08 -1.93 -28.14
C GLY A 20 12.26 -2.92 -28.02
N PRO A 21 12.74 -3.42 -29.16
CA PRO A 21 13.80 -4.43 -29.18
C PRO A 21 15.11 -3.87 -28.65
N ASN A 22 15.85 -4.70 -27.94
CA ASN A 22 17.15 -4.38 -27.31
C ASN A 22 17.09 -3.17 -26.36
N ARG A 23 15.95 -2.89 -25.78
CA ARG A 23 15.76 -1.88 -24.73
C ARG A 23 15.27 -2.54 -23.44
N GLY A 24 15.58 -1.90 -22.34
CA GLY A 24 15.13 -2.29 -21.00
C GLY A 24 14.55 -1.09 -20.26
N ILE A 25 14.16 -1.33 -19.02
CA ILE A 25 13.77 -0.29 -18.09
C ILE A 25 14.82 -0.25 -16.98
N GLU A 26 15.44 0.91 -16.79
CA GLU A 26 16.27 1.18 -15.63
C GLU A 26 15.42 1.82 -14.55
N ILE A 27 15.50 1.29 -13.33
CA ILE A 27 14.73 1.79 -12.18
C ILE A 27 15.74 2.28 -11.14
N ILE A 28 15.67 3.57 -10.83
CA ILE A 28 16.45 4.19 -9.76
C ILE A 28 15.47 4.63 -8.68
N SER A 29 15.66 4.14 -7.46
CA SER A 29 14.81 4.49 -6.31
C SER A 29 15.65 5.11 -5.20
N SER A 30 15.12 6.14 -4.56
CA SER A 30 15.71 6.75 -3.39
C SER A 30 14.62 7.17 -2.40
N VAL A 31 14.98 7.15 -1.12
CA VAL A 31 14.15 7.68 -0.04
C VAL A 31 14.98 8.75 0.65
N ASN A 32 14.49 9.99 0.58
CA ASN A 32 15.17 11.15 1.15
C ASN A 32 14.55 11.52 2.51
N ASP A 33 15.37 11.88 3.44
CA ASP A 33 15.01 12.46 4.75
C ASP A 33 14.07 11.60 5.63
N ILE A 34 13.94 10.30 5.32
CA ILE A 34 13.19 9.34 6.14
C ILE A 34 14.16 8.30 6.70
N PRO A 35 14.33 8.22 8.02
CA PRO A 35 15.23 7.26 8.63
C PRO A 35 14.84 5.81 8.31
N LYS A 36 15.84 4.97 8.04
CA LYS A 36 15.63 3.54 7.85
C LYS A 36 15.01 2.93 9.11
N GLY A 37 13.95 2.15 8.93
CA GLY A 37 13.22 1.54 10.04
C GLY A 37 12.27 2.49 10.77
N SER A 38 11.92 3.63 10.16
CA SER A 38 11.05 4.66 10.74
C SER A 38 9.60 4.21 11.02
N ARG A 39 9.17 3.09 10.45
CA ARG A 39 7.78 2.58 10.54
C ARG A 39 6.73 3.49 9.90
N LEU A 40 7.14 4.33 8.98
CA LEU A 40 6.25 5.24 8.23
C LEU A 40 5.72 4.62 6.93
N ALA A 41 5.51 3.29 6.88
CA ALA A 41 5.03 2.56 5.70
C ALA A 41 5.89 2.80 4.44
N VAL A 42 7.21 2.99 4.62
CA VAL A 42 8.12 3.39 3.54
C VAL A 42 8.17 2.36 2.43
N SER A 43 8.20 1.06 2.74
CA SER A 43 8.29 0.00 1.73
C SER A 43 7.07 0.00 0.81
N THR A 44 5.87 0.02 1.38
CA THR A 44 4.62 0.03 0.60
C THR A 44 4.50 1.28 -0.25
N ASN A 45 4.85 2.46 0.30
CA ASN A 45 4.77 3.71 -0.44
C ASN A 45 5.84 3.82 -1.54
N LEU A 46 7.05 3.33 -1.29
CA LEU A 46 8.09 3.24 -2.31
C LEU A 46 7.66 2.31 -3.45
N LEU A 47 7.11 1.15 -3.11
CA LEU A 47 6.60 0.20 -4.10
C LEU A 47 5.45 0.80 -4.89
N ALA A 48 4.53 1.50 -4.24
CA ALA A 48 3.43 2.22 -4.91
C ALA A 48 3.96 3.30 -5.87
N ALA A 49 4.98 4.05 -5.47
CA ALA A 49 5.62 5.05 -6.33
C ALA A 49 6.28 4.39 -7.56
N LEU A 50 7.01 3.30 -7.38
CA LEU A 50 7.63 2.53 -8.47
C LEU A 50 6.58 1.96 -9.43
N ILE A 51 5.51 1.38 -8.91
CA ILE A 51 4.39 0.85 -9.70
C ILE A 51 3.76 1.98 -10.51
N SER A 52 3.49 3.13 -9.89
CA SER A 52 2.92 4.30 -10.56
C SER A 52 3.82 4.80 -11.70
N ALA A 53 5.12 4.88 -11.47
CA ALA A 53 6.09 5.26 -12.48
C ALA A 53 6.12 4.26 -13.65
N CYS A 54 6.13 2.97 -13.34
CA CYS A 54 6.09 1.91 -14.36
C CYS A 54 4.77 1.92 -15.15
N MET A 55 3.64 2.13 -14.49
CA MET A 55 2.33 2.25 -15.16
C MET A 55 2.31 3.43 -16.13
N ARG A 56 2.86 4.58 -15.73
CA ARG A 56 2.99 5.75 -16.59
C ARG A 56 3.91 5.48 -17.78
N ALA A 57 5.09 4.95 -17.53
CA ALA A 57 6.07 4.64 -18.58
C ALA A 57 5.56 3.61 -19.61
N THR A 58 4.62 2.77 -19.22
CA THR A 58 4.05 1.71 -20.08
C THR A 58 2.65 2.02 -20.61
N GLY A 59 2.18 3.26 -20.44
CA GLY A 59 0.88 3.71 -20.96
C GLY A 59 -0.34 3.08 -20.29
N GLN A 60 -0.21 2.68 -19.01
CA GLN A 60 -1.31 2.10 -18.23
C GLN A 60 -2.07 3.15 -17.40
N THR A 61 -1.71 4.42 -17.55
CA THR A 61 -2.39 5.55 -16.91
C THR A 61 -2.95 6.48 -17.95
N GLN A 62 -3.98 7.27 -17.59
CA GLN A 62 -4.59 8.25 -18.49
C GLN A 62 -3.63 9.40 -18.84
N SER A 63 -2.71 9.73 -17.90
CA SER A 63 -1.76 10.81 -18.07
C SER A 63 -0.37 10.43 -17.59
N LEU A 64 0.64 10.96 -18.26
CA LEU A 64 2.05 10.81 -17.87
C LEU A 64 2.40 11.65 -16.64
N THR A 65 1.64 12.70 -16.38
CA THR A 65 1.89 13.66 -15.29
C THR A 65 0.60 13.95 -14.54
N GLY A 66 0.72 14.65 -13.41
CA GLY A 66 -0.44 15.02 -12.59
C GLY A 66 -0.90 13.92 -11.65
N GLU A 67 -2.10 14.06 -11.12
CA GLU A 67 -2.66 13.10 -10.17
C GLU A 67 -3.14 11.82 -10.87
N LEU A 68 -3.05 10.70 -10.15
CA LEU A 68 -3.69 9.45 -10.58
C LEU A 68 -5.19 9.54 -10.30
N THR A 69 -5.97 8.97 -11.20
CA THR A 69 -7.41 8.77 -10.97
C THR A 69 -7.64 7.79 -9.81
N GLU A 70 -8.85 7.77 -9.27
CA GLU A 70 -9.20 6.84 -8.19
C GLU A 70 -8.99 5.37 -8.60
N ASN A 71 -9.38 5.00 -9.79
CA ASN A 71 -9.18 3.63 -10.30
C ASN A 71 -7.69 3.28 -10.45
N GLU A 72 -6.88 4.24 -10.90
CA GLU A 72 -5.42 4.04 -10.99
C GLU A 72 -4.79 3.92 -9.60
N ARG A 73 -5.22 4.72 -8.63
CA ARG A 73 -4.76 4.61 -7.23
C ARG A 73 -5.11 3.24 -6.65
N ARG A 74 -6.32 2.76 -6.87
CA ARG A 74 -6.75 1.43 -6.41
C ARG A 74 -5.94 0.32 -7.05
N LEU A 75 -5.63 0.42 -8.34
CA LEU A 75 -4.78 -0.55 -9.04
C LEU A 75 -3.33 -0.52 -8.52
N VAL A 76 -2.77 0.67 -8.30
CA VAL A 76 -1.44 0.84 -7.69
C VAL A 76 -1.42 0.20 -6.32
N LEU A 77 -2.45 0.42 -5.51
CA LEU A 77 -2.57 -0.16 -4.19
C LEU A 77 -2.61 -1.68 -4.23
N ALA A 78 -3.49 -2.27 -5.06
CA ALA A 78 -3.61 -3.72 -5.19
C ALA A 78 -2.25 -4.37 -5.53
N ARG A 79 -1.53 -3.77 -6.47
CA ARG A 79 -0.19 -4.24 -6.88
C ARG A 79 0.87 -4.03 -5.79
N ALA A 80 0.82 -2.92 -5.05
CA ALA A 80 1.75 -2.65 -3.96
C ALA A 80 1.59 -3.65 -2.81
N ILE A 81 0.36 -3.93 -2.40
CA ILE A 81 0.07 -4.93 -1.36
C ILE A 81 0.52 -6.32 -1.82
N LEU A 82 0.23 -6.69 -3.06
CA LEU A 82 0.71 -7.96 -3.61
C LEU A 82 2.24 -8.05 -3.63
N GLY A 83 2.90 -6.95 -4.01
CA GLY A 83 4.37 -6.89 -4.04
C GLY A 83 5.00 -7.03 -2.66
N GLU A 84 4.43 -6.42 -1.62
CA GLU A 84 4.84 -6.62 -0.23
C GLU A 84 4.74 -8.10 0.19
N TRP A 85 3.70 -8.78 -0.28
CA TRP A 85 3.50 -10.20 -0.02
C TRP A 85 4.54 -11.08 -0.70
N ILE A 86 4.76 -10.85 -1.99
CA ILE A 86 5.76 -11.58 -2.78
C ILE A 86 7.15 -11.35 -2.18
N GLY A 87 7.42 -10.14 -1.69
CA GLY A 87 8.65 -9.78 -1.00
C GLY A 87 8.80 -10.36 0.41
N GLY A 88 7.76 -10.99 0.96
CA GLY A 88 7.77 -11.59 2.30
C GLY A 88 7.73 -10.60 3.46
N SER A 89 7.47 -9.31 3.20
CA SER A 89 7.40 -8.28 4.25
C SER A 89 6.13 -8.36 5.09
N GLY A 90 5.05 -8.92 4.53
CA GLY A 90 3.78 -9.07 5.20
C GLY A 90 3.09 -7.76 5.58
N GLY A 91 3.39 -6.66 4.87
CA GLY A 91 2.85 -5.33 5.12
C GLY A 91 1.33 -5.33 5.22
N GLY A 92 0.79 -4.49 6.11
CA GLY A 92 -0.63 -4.35 6.32
C GLY A 92 -1.30 -3.50 5.24
N TRP A 93 -2.59 -3.72 5.03
CA TRP A 93 -3.39 -2.93 4.09
C TRP A 93 -3.45 -1.43 4.45
N GLN A 94 -3.34 -1.09 5.75
CA GLN A 94 -3.32 0.29 6.24
C GLN A 94 -2.09 1.07 5.77
N ASP A 95 -1.00 0.40 5.41
CA ASP A 95 0.23 1.03 4.90
C ASP A 95 0.02 1.71 3.55
N SER A 96 -1.09 1.43 2.89
CA SER A 96 -1.52 2.06 1.64
C SER A 96 -1.85 3.54 1.75
N GLY A 97 -1.91 4.08 2.96
CA GLY A 97 -2.33 5.46 3.22
C GLY A 97 -1.60 6.54 2.42
N GLY A 98 -0.34 6.30 2.05
CA GLY A 98 0.43 7.25 1.25
C GLY A 98 0.00 7.41 -0.22
N VAL A 99 -0.80 6.48 -0.75
CA VAL A 99 -1.32 6.55 -2.12
C VAL A 99 -2.38 7.64 -2.27
N TRP A 100 -3.08 7.97 -1.19
CA TRP A 100 -4.05 9.07 -1.11
C TRP A 100 -3.52 10.18 -0.21
N PRO A 101 -3.37 11.41 -0.69
CA PRO A 101 -2.87 12.52 0.12
C PRO A 101 -3.89 13.00 1.14
N GLY A 102 -3.41 13.67 2.19
CA GLY A 102 -4.24 14.37 3.16
C GLY A 102 -4.74 13.51 4.32
N ILE A 103 -5.64 14.09 5.11
CA ILE A 103 -6.30 13.42 6.24
C ILE A 103 -7.38 12.50 5.68
N LYS A 104 -7.38 11.26 6.11
CA LYS A 104 -8.26 10.23 5.56
C LYS A 104 -8.69 9.20 6.60
N LEU A 105 -9.83 8.60 6.36
CA LEU A 105 -10.25 7.35 6.99
C LEU A 105 -9.91 6.18 6.07
N ILE A 106 -9.32 5.14 6.61
CA ILE A 106 -9.02 3.90 5.88
C ILE A 106 -9.80 2.77 6.54
N GLU A 107 -10.69 2.15 5.77
CA GLU A 107 -11.53 1.05 6.25
C GLU A 107 -11.11 -0.25 5.56
N GLY A 108 -11.04 -1.34 6.33
CA GLY A 108 -10.79 -2.67 5.79
C GLY A 108 -12.07 -3.24 5.20
N GLU A 109 -12.15 -3.29 3.88
CA GLU A 109 -13.28 -3.89 3.17
C GLU A 109 -12.83 -5.10 2.34
N LEU A 110 -13.76 -6.02 2.11
CA LEU A 110 -13.55 -7.09 1.13
C LEU A 110 -13.66 -6.51 -0.28
N ALA A 111 -12.78 -6.97 -1.16
CA ALA A 111 -12.82 -6.59 -2.56
C ALA A 111 -14.12 -7.08 -3.22
N GLY A 112 -14.78 -6.18 -3.94
CA GLY A 112 -15.88 -6.50 -4.83
C GLY A 112 -15.40 -6.97 -6.20
N ASP A 113 -16.32 -7.45 -7.02
CA ASP A 113 -16.00 -7.96 -8.37
C ASP A 113 -15.52 -6.86 -9.33
N THR A 114 -15.78 -5.60 -9.00
CA THR A 114 -15.34 -4.42 -9.78
C THR A 114 -13.99 -3.86 -9.31
N ASP A 115 -13.47 -4.34 -8.21
CA ASP A 115 -12.18 -3.87 -7.71
C ASP A 115 -11.02 -4.37 -8.58
N PRO A 116 -9.98 -3.53 -8.78
CA PRO A 116 -8.83 -3.90 -9.58
C PRO A 116 -8.18 -5.18 -9.07
N GLU A 117 -7.93 -6.10 -10.00
CA GLU A 117 -7.26 -7.38 -9.72
C GLU A 117 -7.93 -8.17 -8.56
N GLN A 118 -9.23 -7.91 -8.33
CA GLN A 118 -10.07 -8.53 -7.30
C GLN A 118 -9.47 -8.46 -5.89
N GLY A 119 -8.83 -7.33 -5.58
CA GLY A 119 -8.21 -7.13 -4.27
C GLY A 119 -7.19 -8.20 -3.94
N ILE A 120 -6.20 -8.38 -4.79
CA ILE A 120 -5.14 -9.39 -4.62
C ILE A 120 -4.29 -9.03 -3.41
N SER A 121 -4.78 -9.31 -2.24
CA SER A 121 -4.01 -9.32 -1.01
C SER A 121 -4.59 -10.41 -0.12
N ARG A 122 -4.14 -10.52 1.08
CA ARG A 122 -4.61 -11.51 2.05
C ARG A 122 -6.13 -11.56 2.12
N GLY A 123 -6.72 -12.63 1.57
CA GLY A 123 -8.13 -12.85 1.65
C GLY A 123 -8.99 -11.87 0.86
N ARG A 124 -8.49 -11.34 -0.26
CA ARG A 124 -9.24 -10.42 -1.11
C ARG A 124 -9.62 -9.10 -0.42
N LEU A 125 -8.77 -8.62 0.47
CA LEU A 125 -8.99 -7.35 1.14
C LEU A 125 -8.59 -6.18 0.23
N MET A 126 -9.49 -5.23 0.02
CA MET A 126 -9.23 -4.00 -0.72
C MET A 126 -9.68 -2.82 0.12
N PRO A 127 -8.78 -2.16 0.86
CA PRO A 127 -9.15 -1.08 1.76
C PRO A 127 -9.78 0.09 1.02
N LYS A 128 -10.77 0.70 1.65
CA LYS A 128 -11.44 1.88 1.17
C LYS A 128 -10.87 3.12 1.82
N HIS A 129 -10.65 4.14 1.01
CA HIS A 129 -10.07 5.40 1.46
C HIS A 129 -11.08 6.52 1.29
N LYS A 130 -11.46 7.17 2.39
CA LYS A 130 -12.20 8.42 2.37
C LYS A 130 -11.24 9.56 2.72
N VAL A 131 -10.88 10.38 1.75
CA VAL A 131 -10.08 11.59 1.97
C VAL A 131 -11.03 12.72 2.37
N PHE A 132 -10.78 13.33 3.50
CA PHE A 132 -11.59 14.45 4.00
C PHE A 132 -11.21 15.75 3.29
N ASN A 133 -12.21 16.45 2.79
CA ASN A 133 -12.05 17.76 2.19
C ASN A 133 -11.97 18.89 3.24
N GLN A 134 -11.90 20.15 2.79
CA GLN A 134 -11.80 21.30 3.69
C GLN A 134 -13.12 21.66 4.40
N GLU A 135 -14.25 21.25 3.87
CA GLU A 135 -15.55 21.43 4.50
C GLU A 135 -15.74 20.46 5.67
N GLU A 136 -15.27 19.22 5.51
CA GLU A 136 -15.32 18.19 6.54
C GLU A 136 -14.29 18.44 7.67
N ILE A 137 -13.07 18.85 7.30
CA ILE A 137 -12.00 19.22 8.25
C ILE A 137 -11.45 20.58 7.85
N PRO A 138 -11.83 21.65 8.54
CA PRO A 138 -11.42 23.01 8.21
C PRO A 138 -9.90 23.23 8.39
N ASN A 139 -9.36 24.21 7.67
CA ASN A 139 -7.94 24.51 7.68
C ASN A 139 -7.40 24.82 9.09
N SER A 140 -8.20 25.42 9.96
CA SER A 140 -7.82 25.65 11.36
C SER A 140 -7.53 24.37 12.14
N ALA A 141 -8.35 23.34 11.94
CA ALA A 141 -8.12 22.03 12.56
C ALA A 141 -6.90 21.31 11.95
N ARG A 142 -6.71 21.44 10.62
CA ARG A 142 -5.52 20.90 9.94
C ARG A 142 -4.24 21.57 10.45
N GLN A 143 -4.27 22.87 10.62
CA GLN A 143 -3.14 23.63 11.15
C GLN A 143 -2.85 23.25 12.61
N ALA A 144 -3.90 23.19 13.45
CA ALA A 144 -3.73 22.78 14.84
C ALA A 144 -3.14 21.37 14.96
N LEU A 145 -3.54 20.43 14.10
CA LEU A 145 -2.94 19.10 14.04
C LEU A 145 -1.46 19.17 13.64
N THR A 146 -1.13 19.94 12.61
CA THR A 146 0.26 20.12 12.14
C THR A 146 1.14 20.71 13.22
N ASP A 147 0.63 21.70 13.94
CA ASP A 147 1.39 22.40 15.01
C ASP A 147 1.56 21.55 16.28
N SER A 148 0.71 20.54 16.44
CA SER A 148 0.71 19.68 17.64
C SER A 148 1.37 18.32 17.40
N LEU A 149 1.58 17.91 16.13
CA LEU A 149 2.11 16.60 15.80
C LEU A 149 3.64 16.57 15.97
N ILE A 150 4.10 15.64 16.79
CA ILE A 150 5.52 15.39 17.01
C ILE A 150 5.85 13.98 16.57
N LEU A 151 6.85 13.83 15.70
CA LEU A 151 7.41 12.54 15.30
C LEU A 151 8.66 12.23 16.12
N VAL A 152 8.62 11.11 16.86
CA VAL A 152 9.76 10.64 17.63
C VAL A 152 10.30 9.36 17.02
N HIS A 153 11.57 9.36 16.60
CA HIS A 153 12.22 8.18 16.04
C HIS A 153 12.82 7.30 17.16
N GLY A 154 12.40 6.04 17.20
CA GLY A 154 12.81 5.07 18.23
C GLY A 154 14.20 4.45 18.04
N CYS A 155 15.01 4.95 17.14
CA CYS A 155 16.42 4.60 16.85
C CYS A 155 16.69 3.21 16.26
N MET A 156 15.98 2.16 16.59
CA MET A 156 16.30 0.80 16.12
C MET A 156 15.33 0.29 15.05
N ALA A 157 15.86 -0.08 13.90
CA ALA A 157 15.11 -0.84 12.90
C ALA A 157 14.90 -2.28 13.40
N GLN A 158 13.65 -2.72 13.49
CA GLN A 158 13.30 -4.09 13.86
C GLN A 158 12.62 -4.81 12.71
N ASN A 159 12.92 -6.09 12.54
CA ASN A 159 12.15 -6.94 11.64
C ASN A 159 10.87 -7.39 12.35
N VAL A 160 9.71 -6.91 11.89
CA VAL A 160 8.41 -7.27 12.48
C VAL A 160 7.79 -8.53 11.90
N GLY A 161 8.33 -9.08 10.81
CA GLY A 161 7.81 -10.30 10.19
C GLY A 161 7.57 -11.42 11.21
N PRO A 162 8.58 -11.86 11.97
CA PRO A 162 8.40 -12.91 12.97
C PRO A 162 7.38 -12.59 14.07
N ILE A 163 7.25 -11.30 14.43
CA ILE A 163 6.26 -10.86 15.43
C ILE A 163 4.85 -10.98 14.85
N LEU A 164 4.65 -10.55 13.62
CA LEU A 164 3.37 -10.65 12.93
C LEU A 164 2.96 -12.12 12.71
N GLU A 165 3.91 -12.98 12.34
CA GLU A 165 3.67 -14.41 12.21
C GLU A 165 3.20 -15.00 13.55
N MET A 166 3.90 -14.74 14.64
CA MET A 166 3.55 -15.20 15.98
C MET A 166 2.16 -14.71 16.41
N VAL A 167 1.84 -13.44 16.22
CA VAL A 167 0.52 -12.88 16.55
C VAL A 167 -0.58 -13.53 15.72
N THR A 168 -0.33 -13.74 14.43
CA THR A 168 -1.29 -14.38 13.52
C THR A 168 -1.51 -15.85 13.91
N GLU A 169 -0.44 -16.60 14.21
CA GLU A 169 -0.51 -17.98 14.64
C GLU A 169 -1.36 -18.11 15.93
N LYS A 170 -1.06 -17.33 16.96
CA LYS A 170 -1.81 -17.32 18.21
C LYS A 170 -3.29 -16.98 18.03
N TYR A 171 -3.58 -16.05 17.10
CA TYR A 171 -4.95 -15.71 16.75
C TYR A 171 -5.68 -16.87 16.04
N LEU A 172 -5.02 -17.52 15.08
CA LEU A 172 -5.59 -18.66 14.34
C LEU A 172 -5.79 -19.88 15.25
N LEU A 173 -4.85 -20.13 16.16
CA LEU A 173 -4.94 -21.21 17.15
C LEU A 173 -5.88 -20.86 18.32
N ARG A 174 -6.43 -19.65 18.35
CA ARG A 174 -7.37 -19.17 19.37
C ARG A 174 -6.86 -19.35 20.79
N SER A 175 -5.59 -19.03 21.02
CA SER A 175 -5.11 -18.99 22.38
C SER A 175 -5.92 -17.97 23.20
N SER A 176 -6.39 -18.39 24.38
CA SER A 176 -7.48 -17.67 25.08
C SER A 176 -7.11 -16.25 25.50
N GLU A 177 -5.85 -15.99 25.81
CA GLU A 177 -5.38 -14.66 26.20
C GLU A 177 -5.37 -13.69 25.01
N GLU A 178 -4.76 -14.08 23.90
CA GLU A 178 -4.66 -13.25 22.71
C GLU A 178 -6.02 -13.05 22.03
N TRP A 179 -6.87 -14.07 22.09
CA TRP A 179 -8.25 -13.95 21.60
C TRP A 179 -9.04 -12.90 22.39
N ARG A 180 -8.97 -12.95 23.73
CA ARG A 180 -9.63 -11.98 24.61
C ARG A 180 -9.09 -10.58 24.38
N ALA A 181 -7.77 -10.39 24.37
CA ALA A 181 -7.16 -9.08 24.11
C ALA A 181 -7.59 -8.49 22.76
N ARG A 182 -7.80 -9.32 21.74
CA ARG A 182 -8.30 -8.87 20.46
C ARG A 182 -9.77 -8.46 20.48
N GLN A 183 -10.61 -9.20 21.24
CA GLN A 183 -12.00 -8.78 21.45
C GLN A 183 -12.08 -7.45 22.20
N GLU A 184 -11.33 -7.30 23.27
CA GLU A 184 -11.23 -6.04 24.01
C GLU A 184 -10.74 -4.88 23.11
N ALA A 185 -9.79 -5.12 22.20
CA ALA A 185 -9.35 -4.11 21.24
C ALA A 185 -10.41 -3.73 20.22
N LEU A 186 -11.26 -4.67 19.80
CA LEU A 186 -12.40 -4.39 18.91
C LEU A 186 -13.48 -3.58 19.63
N ASP A 187 -13.79 -3.93 20.87
CA ASP A 187 -14.77 -3.23 21.70
C ASP A 187 -14.37 -1.77 21.99
N LEU A 188 -13.09 -1.44 21.89
CA LEU A 188 -12.59 -0.05 22.04
C LEU A 188 -12.70 0.79 20.75
N LEU A 189 -13.03 0.17 19.61
CA LEU A 189 -13.22 0.88 18.34
C LEU A 189 -14.65 1.41 18.15
N ASP A 190 -15.62 0.91 18.89
CA ASP A 190 -17.02 1.34 18.91
C ASP A 190 -17.23 2.48 19.92
#